data_15f952a177879ca210e833bb230658d4
#
_entry.id   15f952a177879ca210e833bb230658d4
#
_cell.length_a   1.000
_cell.length_b   1.000
_cell.length_c   1.000
_cell.angle_alpha   90.00
_cell.angle_beta   90.00
_cell.angle_gamma   90.00
#
_symmetry.space_group_name_H-M   'P 1'
#
loop_
_entity.id
_entity.type
_entity.pdbx_description
1 polymer ?
#
loop_
_entity_poly.entity_id
_entity_poly.type
_entity_poly.pdbx_seq_one_letter_code
_entity_poly.pdbx_strand_id
1 'polypeptide(L)'
;MGQRALSMNQRAMHTSGHNIANQQTEGFSRQQVTTQSAPADPLGLGRGAEAQPTTRVFDHFIQKKILQENPRTGVFHTREDYLNKIEMLLNELEGNGLNQAMNDYWNAWSQLSSLPESDAARSQLREVGDVLARRFRELHGRFTELRQEINGRLQQTINQINELGLKITEFNRQILTYESGQ
;
A
#
# COMPACT_ATOMS: atom_id res chain seq x y z
N MET A 1 17.19 -39.97 -29.06
CA MET A 1 15.94 -39.87 -28.25
C MET A 1 16.22 -39.70 -26.76
N GLY A 2 17.01 -40.53 -26.09
CA GLY A 2 17.27 -40.45 -24.65
C GLY A 2 17.84 -39.11 -24.17
N GLN A 3 18.79 -38.50 -24.90
CA GLN A 3 19.35 -37.21 -24.53
C GLN A 3 18.32 -36.09 -24.53
N ARG A 4 17.36 -36.06 -25.47
CA ARG A 4 16.28 -35.08 -25.51
C ARG A 4 15.30 -35.27 -24.34
N ALA A 5 14.95 -36.52 -24.03
CA ALA A 5 14.11 -36.83 -22.89
C ALA A 5 14.75 -36.41 -21.57
N LEU A 6 16.07 -36.63 -21.43
CA LEU A 6 16.83 -36.19 -20.24
C LEU A 6 16.85 -34.66 -20.10
N SER A 7 17.14 -33.93 -21.17
CA SER A 7 17.16 -32.46 -21.12
C SER A 7 15.78 -31.87 -20.84
N MET A 8 14.72 -32.50 -21.35
CA MET A 8 13.34 -32.11 -21.06
C MET A 8 13.01 -32.29 -19.59
N ASN A 9 13.36 -33.44 -19.00
CA ASN A 9 13.15 -33.71 -17.57
C ASN A 9 13.97 -32.76 -16.68
N GLN A 10 15.21 -32.44 -17.07
CA GLN A 10 16.01 -31.45 -16.35
C GLN A 10 15.35 -30.08 -16.39
N ARG A 11 14.83 -29.63 -17.54
CA ARG A 11 14.10 -28.35 -17.64
C ARG A 11 12.83 -28.35 -16.79
N ALA A 12 12.07 -29.44 -16.79
CA ALA A 12 10.86 -29.59 -15.96
C ALA A 12 11.20 -29.53 -14.46
N MET A 13 12.25 -30.22 -14.02
CA MET A 13 12.73 -30.16 -12.63
C MET A 13 13.21 -28.75 -12.26
N HIS A 14 13.95 -28.08 -13.14
CA HIS A 14 14.40 -26.71 -12.89
C HIS A 14 13.23 -25.75 -12.75
N THR A 15 12.22 -25.87 -13.62
CA THR A 15 10.99 -25.04 -13.54
C THR A 15 10.21 -25.32 -12.26
N SER A 16 10.12 -26.59 -11.86
CA SER A 16 9.47 -26.95 -10.58
C SER A 16 10.22 -26.39 -9.37
N GLY A 17 11.55 -26.51 -9.37
CA GLY A 17 12.40 -25.91 -8.34
C GLY A 17 12.23 -24.38 -8.27
N HIS A 18 12.18 -23.72 -9.43
CA HIS A 18 11.92 -22.28 -9.51
C HIS A 18 10.54 -21.90 -8.94
N ASN A 19 9.51 -22.68 -9.26
CA ASN A 19 8.16 -22.46 -8.73
C ASN A 19 8.10 -22.64 -7.21
N ILE A 20 8.78 -23.64 -6.67
CA ILE A 20 8.84 -23.90 -5.23
C ILE A 20 9.61 -22.78 -4.52
N ALA A 21 10.75 -22.38 -5.05
CA ALA A 21 11.57 -21.32 -4.47
C ALA A 21 10.84 -19.96 -4.40
N ASN A 22 9.90 -19.70 -5.33
CA ASN A 22 9.19 -18.44 -5.44
C ASN A 22 7.72 -18.52 -5.03
N GLN A 23 7.27 -19.61 -4.39
CA GLN A 23 5.86 -19.78 -4.03
C GLN A 23 5.31 -18.69 -3.11
N GLN A 24 6.18 -18.07 -2.30
CA GLN A 24 5.83 -16.98 -1.38
C GLN A 24 6.24 -15.60 -1.91
N THR A 25 6.79 -15.51 -3.12
CA THR A 25 7.20 -14.24 -3.72
C THR A 25 5.96 -13.52 -4.24
N GLU A 26 5.70 -12.33 -3.75
CA GLU A 26 4.57 -11.52 -4.20
C GLU A 26 4.70 -11.18 -5.70
N GLY A 27 3.60 -11.32 -6.45
CA GLY A 27 3.58 -11.09 -7.89
C GLY A 27 4.17 -12.23 -8.74
N PHE A 28 4.63 -13.32 -8.11
CA PHE A 28 5.15 -14.47 -8.87
C PHE A 28 4.01 -15.22 -9.56
N SER A 29 4.21 -15.53 -10.85
CA SER A 29 3.31 -16.39 -11.62
C SER A 29 3.99 -17.71 -11.91
N ARG A 30 3.31 -18.82 -11.56
CA ARG A 30 3.80 -20.18 -11.77
C ARG A 30 4.18 -20.40 -13.23
N GLN A 31 5.34 -20.98 -13.47
CA GLN A 31 5.81 -21.36 -14.80
C GLN A 31 5.49 -22.82 -15.08
N GLN A 32 5.18 -23.11 -16.33
CA GLN A 32 4.89 -24.46 -16.82
C GLN A 32 5.68 -24.76 -18.09
N VAL A 33 6.26 -25.96 -18.13
CA VAL A 33 6.87 -26.51 -19.36
C VAL A 33 5.84 -27.43 -20.01
N THR A 34 5.42 -27.09 -21.21
CA THR A 34 4.57 -27.95 -22.03
C THR A 34 5.44 -28.81 -22.94
N THR A 35 5.12 -30.09 -23.02
CA THR A 35 5.83 -31.02 -23.89
C THR A 35 4.99 -31.33 -25.11
N GLN A 36 5.61 -31.35 -26.28
CA GLN A 36 4.98 -31.69 -27.55
C GLN A 36 5.76 -32.79 -28.24
N SER A 37 5.07 -33.61 -29.01
CA SER A 37 5.74 -34.59 -29.88
C SER A 37 6.56 -33.85 -30.94
N ALA A 38 7.85 -34.19 -31.04
CA ALA A 38 8.68 -33.65 -32.12
C ALA A 38 8.16 -34.09 -33.49
N PRO A 39 8.29 -33.22 -34.51
CA PRO A 39 7.88 -33.60 -35.86
C PRO A 39 8.56 -34.90 -36.30
N ALA A 40 7.84 -35.78 -37.01
CA ALA A 40 8.39 -37.02 -37.51
C ALA A 40 9.55 -36.76 -38.51
N ASP A 41 10.48 -37.67 -38.59
CA ASP A 41 11.50 -37.69 -39.63
C ASP A 41 10.88 -37.81 -41.04
N PRO A 42 11.54 -37.37 -42.10
CA PRO A 42 11.10 -37.64 -43.49
C PRO A 42 10.81 -39.13 -43.81
N LEU A 43 11.36 -40.03 -42.99
CA LEU A 43 11.12 -41.48 -43.06
C LEU A 43 9.90 -41.93 -42.20
N GLY A 44 9.14 -41.03 -41.60
CA GLY A 44 7.98 -41.32 -40.74
C GLY A 44 8.33 -41.80 -39.34
N LEU A 45 9.62 -41.79 -38.94
CA LEU A 45 10.06 -42.24 -37.62
C LEU A 45 9.84 -41.13 -36.60
N GLY A 46 9.26 -41.47 -35.44
CA GLY A 46 9.07 -40.53 -34.34
C GLY A 46 10.42 -40.04 -33.74
N ARG A 47 10.55 -38.73 -33.55
CA ARG A 47 11.75 -38.07 -33.01
C ARG A 47 11.70 -37.87 -31.48
N GLY A 48 10.70 -38.40 -30.80
CA GLY A 48 10.49 -38.25 -29.39
C GLY A 48 9.72 -36.97 -29.01
N ALA A 49 9.86 -36.52 -27.78
CA ALA A 49 9.22 -35.30 -27.27
C ALA A 49 10.18 -34.12 -27.25
N GLU A 50 9.65 -32.94 -27.42
CA GLU A 50 10.35 -31.66 -27.36
C GLU A 50 9.66 -30.75 -26.34
N ALA A 51 10.47 -30.05 -25.52
CA ALA A 51 9.94 -29.08 -24.58
C ALA A 51 9.64 -27.78 -25.30
N GLN A 52 8.41 -27.33 -25.22
CA GLN A 52 8.00 -26.00 -25.66
C GLN A 52 8.66 -24.92 -24.76
N PRO A 53 8.73 -23.66 -25.22
CA PRO A 53 9.13 -22.55 -24.37
C PRO A 53 8.35 -22.54 -23.05
N THR A 54 9.03 -22.25 -21.96
CA THR A 54 8.40 -22.13 -20.63
C THR A 54 7.37 -21.00 -20.67
N THR A 55 6.11 -21.33 -20.38
CA THR A 55 5.03 -20.35 -20.32
C THR A 55 4.62 -20.07 -18.89
N ARG A 56 4.16 -18.85 -18.61
CA ARG A 56 3.56 -18.52 -17.33
C ARG A 56 2.09 -18.92 -17.33
N VAL A 57 1.65 -19.53 -16.23
CA VAL A 57 0.22 -19.75 -15.99
C VAL A 57 -0.36 -18.42 -15.54
N PHE A 58 -1.07 -17.75 -16.43
CA PHE A 58 -1.54 -16.40 -16.24
C PHE A 58 -3.02 -16.30 -16.57
N ASP A 59 -3.80 -15.87 -15.58
CA ASP A 59 -5.22 -15.57 -15.78
C ASP A 59 -5.41 -14.06 -15.91
N HIS A 60 -5.65 -13.59 -17.11
CA HIS A 60 -5.86 -12.18 -17.43
C HIS A 60 -7.03 -11.56 -16.67
N PHE A 61 -8.08 -12.34 -16.41
CA PHE A 61 -9.25 -11.84 -15.70
C PHE A 61 -8.92 -11.57 -14.22
N ILE A 62 -8.27 -12.54 -13.57
CA ILE A 62 -7.83 -12.41 -12.17
C ILE A 62 -6.83 -11.26 -12.05
N GLN A 63 -5.86 -11.18 -12.95
CA GLN A 63 -4.87 -10.10 -12.94
C GLN A 63 -5.52 -8.72 -13.07
N LYS A 64 -6.45 -8.57 -14.02
CA LYS A 64 -7.20 -7.33 -14.19
C LYS A 64 -7.97 -6.96 -12.92
N LYS A 65 -8.58 -7.95 -12.26
CA LYS A 65 -9.31 -7.75 -11.01
C LYS A 65 -8.37 -7.32 -9.87
N ILE A 66 -7.21 -7.95 -9.74
CA ILE A 66 -6.19 -7.55 -8.76
C ILE A 66 -5.75 -6.10 -9.00
N LEU A 67 -5.43 -5.72 -10.24
CA LEU A 67 -5.04 -4.35 -10.60
C LEU A 67 -6.16 -3.33 -10.33
N GLN A 68 -7.42 -3.72 -10.34
CA GLN A 68 -8.55 -2.84 -10.00
C GLN A 68 -8.76 -2.72 -8.48
N GLU A 69 -8.53 -3.79 -7.72
CA GLU A 69 -8.80 -3.82 -6.28
C GLU A 69 -7.61 -3.30 -5.44
N ASN A 70 -6.37 -3.52 -5.88
CA ASN A 70 -5.19 -3.03 -5.16
C ASN A 70 -5.21 -1.52 -4.87
N PRO A 71 -5.54 -0.63 -5.83
CA PRO A 71 -5.63 0.80 -5.55
C PRO A 71 -6.72 1.13 -4.51
N ARG A 72 -7.85 0.42 -4.55
CA ARG A 72 -8.94 0.59 -3.57
C ARG A 72 -8.50 0.20 -2.17
N THR A 73 -7.83 -0.93 -2.05
CA THR A 73 -7.26 -1.40 -0.78
C THR A 73 -6.24 -0.39 -0.24
N GLY A 74 -5.37 0.15 -1.10
CA GLY A 74 -4.42 1.20 -0.75
C GLY A 74 -5.08 2.48 -0.23
N VAL A 75 -6.19 2.91 -0.85
CA VAL A 75 -6.99 4.06 -0.38
C VAL A 75 -7.56 3.80 1.02
N PHE A 76 -8.12 2.61 1.26
CA PHE A 76 -8.68 2.27 2.58
C PHE A 76 -7.61 2.21 3.67
N HIS A 77 -6.47 1.58 3.42
CA HIS A 77 -5.36 1.54 4.38
C HIS A 77 -4.82 2.94 4.69
N THR A 78 -4.57 3.76 3.66
CA THR A 78 -4.10 5.12 3.87
C THR A 78 -5.10 5.94 4.70
N ARG A 79 -6.41 5.79 4.40
CA ARG A 79 -7.45 6.46 5.15
C ARG A 79 -7.52 5.99 6.60
N GLU A 80 -7.42 4.70 6.84
CA GLU A 80 -7.37 4.10 8.18
C GLU A 80 -6.19 4.66 8.98
N ASP A 81 -4.98 4.67 8.39
CA ASP A 81 -3.78 5.20 9.04
C ASP A 81 -3.97 6.65 9.50
N TYR A 82 -4.52 7.51 8.64
CA TYR A 82 -4.74 8.92 9.00
C TYR A 82 -5.92 9.12 9.95
N LEU A 83 -6.98 8.33 9.86
CA LEU A 83 -8.06 8.38 10.83
C LEU A 83 -7.59 7.95 12.21
N ASN A 84 -6.75 6.91 12.32
CA ASN A 84 -6.14 6.49 13.58
C ASN A 84 -5.24 7.60 14.16
N LYS A 85 -4.46 8.30 13.32
CA LYS A 85 -3.68 9.47 13.76
C LYS A 85 -4.58 10.60 14.30
N ILE A 86 -5.68 10.89 13.59
CA ILE A 86 -6.67 11.89 14.04
C ILE A 86 -7.31 11.46 15.36
N GLU A 87 -7.67 10.19 15.50
CA GLU A 87 -8.22 9.66 16.73
C GLU A 87 -7.24 9.81 17.90
N MET A 88 -5.97 9.45 17.69
CA MET A 88 -4.91 9.68 18.69
C MET A 88 -4.75 11.15 19.09
N LEU A 89 -4.86 12.08 18.13
CA LEU A 89 -4.80 13.53 18.41
C LEU A 89 -6.02 14.02 19.20
N LEU A 90 -7.18 13.43 18.99
CA LEU A 90 -8.42 13.81 19.69
C LEU A 90 -8.56 13.14 21.05
N ASN A 91 -8.12 11.87 21.16
CA ASN A 91 -8.18 11.07 22.38
C ASN A 91 -7.03 11.33 23.34
N GLU A 92 -6.32 12.42 23.18
CA GLU A 92 -5.17 12.74 24.00
C GLU A 92 -5.36 12.40 25.46
N LEU A 93 -4.79 11.24 25.79
CA LEU A 93 -4.27 10.87 27.12
C LEU A 93 -5.18 11.20 28.30
N GLU A 94 -5.76 10.13 28.82
CA GLU A 94 -6.15 9.95 30.23
C GLU A 94 -6.06 11.22 31.11
N GLY A 95 -7.17 11.93 31.22
CA GLY A 95 -7.36 12.98 32.21
C GLY A 95 -7.14 14.43 31.77
N ASN A 96 -6.58 14.71 30.60
CA ASN A 96 -6.33 16.09 30.14
C ASN A 96 -6.82 16.41 28.71
N GLY A 97 -7.73 15.60 28.17
CA GLY A 97 -8.27 15.79 26.84
C GLY A 97 -9.14 17.03 26.67
N LEU A 98 -9.44 17.38 25.41
CA LEU A 98 -10.35 18.49 25.08
C LEU A 98 -11.71 18.32 25.76
N ASN A 99 -12.24 17.09 25.83
CA ASN A 99 -13.52 16.79 26.51
C ASN A 99 -13.48 17.18 27.98
N GLN A 100 -12.39 16.91 28.70
CA GLN A 100 -12.25 17.30 30.09
C GLN A 100 -12.23 18.83 30.23
N ALA A 101 -11.44 19.53 29.43
CA ALA A 101 -11.37 20.98 29.45
C ALA A 101 -12.74 21.63 29.13
N MET A 102 -13.52 21.05 28.23
CA MET A 102 -14.90 21.49 27.93
C MET A 102 -15.83 21.25 29.13
N ASN A 103 -15.75 20.08 29.75
CA ASN A 103 -16.56 19.77 30.94
C ASN A 103 -16.22 20.71 32.10
N ASP A 104 -14.95 20.97 32.35
CA ASP A 104 -14.49 21.90 33.39
C ASP A 104 -15.00 23.31 33.11
N TYR A 105 -14.97 23.75 31.87
CA TYR A 105 -15.51 25.06 31.47
C TYR A 105 -17.04 25.14 31.72
N TRP A 106 -17.81 24.13 31.31
CA TRP A 106 -19.25 24.12 31.54
C TRP A 106 -19.62 24.02 33.03
N ASN A 107 -18.86 23.26 33.81
CA ASN A 107 -19.04 23.18 35.26
C ASN A 107 -18.76 24.54 35.94
N ALA A 108 -17.67 25.22 35.55
CA ALA A 108 -17.38 26.54 36.07
C ALA A 108 -18.44 27.58 35.67
N TRP A 109 -18.97 27.48 34.44
CA TRP A 109 -20.09 28.33 34.00
C TRP A 109 -21.34 28.09 34.82
N SER A 110 -21.69 26.84 35.09
CA SER A 110 -22.86 26.46 35.93
C SER A 110 -22.67 26.97 37.34
N GLN A 111 -21.47 26.89 37.90
CA GLN A 111 -21.15 27.42 39.24
C GLN A 111 -21.30 28.95 39.28
N LEU A 112 -20.80 29.67 38.27
CA LEU A 112 -20.99 31.12 38.21
C LEU A 112 -22.46 31.51 38.07
N SER A 113 -23.23 30.74 37.29
CA SER A 113 -24.70 30.96 37.17
C SER A 113 -25.41 30.84 38.51
N SER A 114 -24.93 29.95 39.38
CA SER A 114 -25.51 29.77 40.75
C SER A 114 -25.02 30.82 41.74
N LEU A 115 -23.85 31.39 41.56
CA LEU A 115 -23.20 32.36 42.42
C LEU A 115 -22.67 33.57 41.64
N PRO A 116 -23.50 34.38 41.03
CA PRO A 116 -23.11 35.42 40.09
C PRO A 116 -22.31 36.57 40.76
N GLU A 117 -22.46 36.78 42.04
CA GLU A 117 -21.74 37.79 42.82
C GLU A 117 -20.32 37.33 43.27
N SER A 118 -19.99 36.05 43.08
CA SER A 118 -18.70 35.48 43.54
C SER A 118 -17.55 35.83 42.61
N ASP A 119 -16.59 36.60 43.09
CA ASP A 119 -15.36 36.91 42.38
C ASP A 119 -14.47 35.68 42.19
N ALA A 120 -14.51 34.73 43.12
CA ALA A 120 -13.84 33.44 43.00
C ALA A 120 -14.40 32.62 41.83
N ALA A 121 -15.71 32.52 41.67
CA ALA A 121 -16.34 31.80 40.54
C ALA A 121 -16.03 32.48 39.21
N ARG A 122 -16.01 33.81 39.12
CA ARG A 122 -15.55 34.55 37.94
C ARG A 122 -14.12 34.27 37.57
N SER A 123 -13.24 34.27 38.57
CA SER A 123 -11.81 33.98 38.37
C SER A 123 -11.58 32.56 37.90
N GLN A 124 -12.28 31.57 38.47
CA GLN A 124 -12.23 30.18 38.07
C GLN A 124 -12.71 29.98 36.62
N LEU A 125 -13.86 30.60 36.25
CA LEU A 125 -14.35 30.51 34.87
C LEU A 125 -13.34 31.08 33.86
N ARG A 126 -12.69 32.20 34.22
CA ARG A 126 -11.64 32.78 33.36
C ARG A 126 -10.46 31.82 33.19
N GLU A 127 -9.97 31.23 34.30
CA GLU A 127 -8.85 30.28 34.28
C GLU A 127 -9.15 29.04 33.41
N VAL A 128 -10.29 28.38 33.63
CA VAL A 128 -10.64 27.20 32.80
C VAL A 128 -10.94 27.58 31.35
N GLY A 129 -11.44 28.80 31.09
CA GLY A 129 -11.59 29.33 29.75
C GLY A 129 -10.25 29.52 29.04
N ASP A 130 -9.24 30.03 29.75
CA ASP A 130 -7.88 30.16 29.21
C ASP A 130 -7.24 28.77 28.95
N VAL A 131 -7.49 27.79 29.82
CA VAL A 131 -7.05 26.40 29.60
C VAL A 131 -7.71 25.84 28.35
N LEU A 132 -9.01 25.96 28.20
CA LEU A 132 -9.76 25.49 27.03
C LEU A 132 -9.23 26.16 25.74
N ALA A 133 -9.02 27.47 25.77
CA ALA A 133 -8.48 28.20 24.62
C ALA A 133 -7.07 27.75 24.24
N ARG A 134 -6.21 27.41 25.21
CA ARG A 134 -4.89 26.82 24.95
C ARG A 134 -5.03 25.44 24.30
N ARG A 135 -5.91 24.58 24.78
CA ARG A 135 -6.17 23.25 24.19
C ARG A 135 -6.61 23.33 22.73
N PHE A 136 -7.51 24.24 22.40
CA PHE A 136 -7.90 24.45 21.01
C PHE A 136 -6.74 24.90 20.13
N ARG A 137 -5.88 25.80 20.63
CA ARG A 137 -4.70 26.24 19.88
C ARG A 137 -3.67 25.13 19.67
N GLU A 138 -3.42 24.31 20.70
CA GLU A 138 -2.56 23.13 20.60
C GLU A 138 -3.09 22.14 19.57
N LEU A 139 -4.38 21.82 19.64
CA LEU A 139 -5.01 20.90 18.68
C LEU A 139 -4.95 21.45 17.24
N HIS A 140 -5.22 22.76 17.08
CA HIS A 140 -5.07 23.41 15.77
C HIS A 140 -3.64 23.31 15.23
N GLY A 141 -2.63 23.52 16.10
CA GLY A 141 -1.22 23.35 15.73
C GLY A 141 -0.94 21.94 15.21
N ARG A 142 -1.34 20.91 15.95
CA ARG A 142 -1.15 19.50 15.59
C ARG A 142 -1.87 19.11 14.29
N PHE A 143 -3.08 19.59 14.06
CA PHE A 143 -3.76 19.37 12.79
C PHE A 143 -3.04 20.07 11.62
N THR A 144 -2.43 21.23 11.89
CA THR A 144 -1.62 21.92 10.89
C THR A 144 -0.37 21.12 10.54
N GLU A 145 0.32 20.57 11.54
CA GLU A 145 1.47 19.69 11.36
C GLU A 145 1.09 18.41 10.60
N LEU A 146 0.01 17.74 10.99
CA LEU A 146 -0.49 16.57 10.27
C LEU A 146 -0.80 16.89 8.80
N ARG A 147 -1.40 18.05 8.52
CA ARG A 147 -1.65 18.49 7.14
C ARG A 147 -0.36 18.71 6.35
N GLN A 148 0.67 19.27 6.99
CA GLN A 148 1.98 19.43 6.37
C GLN A 148 2.66 18.08 6.10
N GLU A 149 2.57 17.13 7.04
CA GLU A 149 3.05 15.75 6.83
C GLU A 149 2.37 15.10 5.62
N ILE A 150 1.03 15.19 5.53
CA ILE A 150 0.26 14.66 4.39
C ILE A 150 0.73 15.27 3.08
N ASN A 151 0.88 16.60 3.03
CA ASN A 151 1.34 17.29 1.84
C ASN A 151 2.76 16.88 1.43
N GLY A 152 3.67 16.73 2.40
CA GLY A 152 5.02 16.24 2.16
C GLY A 152 5.03 14.82 1.59
N ARG A 153 4.24 13.92 2.18
CA ARG A 153 4.09 12.53 1.69
C ARG A 153 3.48 12.47 0.29
N LEU A 154 2.48 13.32 0.02
CA LEU A 154 1.88 13.45 -1.32
C LEU A 154 2.92 13.86 -2.36
N GLN A 155 3.73 14.87 -2.05
CA GLN A 155 4.81 15.33 -2.95
C GLN A 155 5.84 14.22 -3.22
N GLN A 156 6.25 13.48 -2.19
CA GLN A 156 7.15 12.34 -2.35
C GLN A 156 6.55 11.25 -3.24
N THR A 157 5.27 10.93 -3.03
CA THR A 157 4.56 9.92 -3.83
C THR A 157 4.46 10.34 -5.31
N ILE A 158 4.16 11.63 -5.57
CA ILE A 158 4.14 12.17 -6.93
C ILE A 158 5.51 12.06 -7.59
N ASN A 159 6.58 12.39 -6.88
CA ASN A 159 7.95 12.26 -7.39
C ASN A 159 8.28 10.79 -7.73
N GLN A 160 7.93 9.84 -6.87
CA GLN A 160 8.10 8.41 -7.13
C GLN A 160 7.33 7.94 -8.36
N ILE A 161 6.08 8.40 -8.55
CA ILE A 161 5.28 8.08 -9.74
C ILE A 161 5.97 8.61 -11.00
N ASN A 162 6.48 9.84 -10.98
CA ASN A 162 7.18 10.44 -12.10
C ASN A 162 8.48 9.65 -12.43
N GLU A 163 9.26 9.26 -11.42
CA GLU A 163 10.46 8.44 -11.61
C GLU A 163 10.13 7.07 -12.22
N LEU A 164 9.06 6.41 -11.74
CA LEU A 164 8.60 5.14 -12.30
C LEU A 164 8.15 5.32 -13.76
N GLY A 165 7.47 6.41 -14.09
CA GLY A 165 7.09 6.75 -15.45
C GLY A 165 8.30 6.89 -16.39
N LEU A 166 9.36 7.57 -15.93
CA LEU A 166 10.61 7.69 -16.68
C LEU A 166 11.30 6.33 -16.88
N LYS A 167 11.34 5.48 -15.84
CA LYS A 167 11.89 4.12 -15.95
C LYS A 167 11.12 3.26 -16.95
N ILE A 168 9.80 3.32 -16.94
CA ILE A 168 8.95 2.61 -17.92
C ILE A 168 9.26 3.07 -19.34
N THR A 169 9.40 4.37 -19.56
CA THR A 169 9.74 4.93 -20.86
C THR A 169 11.11 4.43 -21.34
N GLU A 170 12.09 4.40 -20.44
CA GLU A 170 13.43 3.90 -20.77
C GLU A 170 13.43 2.40 -21.09
N PHE A 171 12.70 1.58 -20.32
CA PHE A 171 12.56 0.15 -20.62
C PHE A 171 11.87 -0.09 -21.96
N ASN A 172 10.81 0.65 -22.27
CA ASN A 172 10.16 0.56 -23.57
C ASN A 172 11.09 0.92 -24.71
N ARG A 173 11.95 1.95 -24.54
CA ARG A 173 12.97 2.31 -25.52
C ARG A 173 13.98 1.18 -25.72
N GLN A 174 14.44 0.56 -24.64
CA GLN A 174 15.39 -0.57 -24.71
C GLN A 174 14.76 -1.77 -25.43
N ILE A 175 13.51 -2.12 -25.12
CA ILE A 175 12.77 -3.21 -25.79
C ILE A 175 12.70 -2.96 -27.30
N LEU A 176 12.29 -1.76 -27.72
CA LEU A 176 12.22 -1.40 -29.14
C LEU A 176 13.60 -1.50 -29.83
N THR A 177 14.68 -1.13 -29.13
CA THR A 177 16.03 -1.25 -29.67
C THR A 177 16.44 -2.73 -29.90
N TYR A 178 16.09 -3.61 -28.96
CA TYR A 178 16.35 -5.04 -29.11
C TYR A 178 15.48 -5.70 -30.18
N GLU A 179 14.23 -5.31 -30.32
CA GLU A 179 13.33 -5.84 -31.34
C GLU A 179 13.71 -5.36 -32.76
N SER A 180 14.19 -4.13 -32.89
CA SER A 180 14.59 -3.57 -34.19
C SER A 180 15.99 -3.98 -34.65
N GLY A 181 16.79 -4.59 -33.76
CA GLY A 181 18.13 -5.06 -34.04
C GLY A 181 18.22 -6.52 -34.48
N GLN A 182 17.08 -7.22 -34.63
CA GLN A 182 16.97 -8.56 -35.23
C GLN A 182 16.36 -8.45 -36.63
#